data_4aa5a51fcf57b5d5a3176be15d34a55d
#
_entry.id   4aa5a51fcf57b5d5a3176be15d34a55d
#
_cell.length_a   1.000
_cell.length_b   1.000
_cell.length_c   1.000
_cell.angle_alpha   90.00
_cell.angle_beta   90.00
_cell.angle_gamma   90.00
#
_symmetry.space_group_name_H-M   'P 1'
#
loop_
_entity.id
_entity.type
_entity.pdbx_description
1 polymer ?
#
loop_
_entity_poly.entity_id
_entity_poly.type
_entity_poly.pdbx_seq_one_letter_code
_entity_poly.pdbx_strand_id
1 'polypeptide(L)'
;ILKQADIFYELSNTQLELVASICTDKTYQAGELIFEENTPGNELCIIADGEVEIQVNPATLGKKDEDAGSYTIATLRRGQSFGEVSLVDEGLRSASARAGQSETHLLAIPRGKLMLLCDTYPQLGYRLMRNLAADLAMKIRHTDLQVREVLTWAPRK
;
A
#
# COMPACT_ATOMS: atom_id res chain seq x y z
N ILE A 1 16.41 -4.88 -2.14
CA ILE A 1 15.11 -4.25 -2.44
C ILE A 1 14.68 -3.24 -1.37
N LEU A 2 14.94 -3.49 -0.08
CA LEU A 2 14.57 -2.54 0.98
C LEU A 2 15.22 -1.18 0.79
N LYS A 3 16.47 -1.14 0.36
CA LYS A 3 17.18 0.12 0.09
C LYS A 3 16.52 0.95 -1.01
N GLN A 4 15.81 0.30 -1.93
CA GLN A 4 15.13 0.95 -3.06
C GLN A 4 13.68 1.30 -2.75
N ALA A 5 13.16 0.86 -1.60
CA ALA A 5 11.78 1.15 -1.21
C ALA A 5 11.65 2.61 -0.76
N ASP A 6 10.65 3.31 -1.28
CA ASP A 6 10.44 4.73 -1.02
C ASP A 6 10.27 5.04 0.47
N ILE A 7 9.56 4.17 1.20
CA ILE A 7 9.31 4.37 2.63
C ILE A 7 10.54 4.17 3.51
N PHE A 8 11.61 3.57 2.98
CA PHE A 8 12.87 3.36 3.70
C PHE A 8 13.96 4.33 3.26
N TYR A 9 13.59 5.39 2.59
CA TYR A 9 14.50 6.44 2.18
C TYR A 9 15.30 6.99 3.37
N GLU A 10 16.60 7.11 3.18
CA GLU A 10 17.56 7.58 4.19
C GLU A 10 17.73 6.71 5.43
N LEU A 11 17.20 5.49 5.48
CA LEU A 11 17.56 4.55 6.53
C LEU A 11 19.01 4.08 6.33
N SER A 12 19.75 3.95 7.44
CA SER A 12 21.10 3.40 7.42
C SER A 12 21.08 1.90 7.08
N ASN A 13 22.23 1.34 6.69
CA ASN A 13 22.33 -0.10 6.44
C ASN A 13 21.97 -0.93 7.67
N THR A 14 22.38 -0.50 8.87
CA THR A 14 22.02 -1.18 10.11
C THR A 14 20.51 -1.15 10.34
N GLN A 15 19.86 -0.01 10.10
CA GLN A 15 18.41 0.12 10.23
C GLN A 15 17.68 -0.75 9.21
N LEU A 16 18.17 -0.82 7.96
CA LEU A 16 17.61 -1.69 6.94
C LEU A 16 17.73 -3.18 7.30
N GLU A 17 18.85 -3.59 7.92
CA GLU A 17 19.01 -4.96 8.41
C GLU A 17 18.00 -5.30 9.49
N LEU A 18 17.72 -4.36 10.40
CA LEU A 18 16.70 -4.53 11.43
C LEU A 18 15.31 -4.74 10.80
N VAL A 19 14.96 -3.95 9.81
CA VAL A 19 13.69 -4.11 9.09
C VAL A 19 13.66 -5.44 8.34
N ALA A 20 14.75 -5.81 7.68
CA ALA A 20 14.84 -7.06 6.94
C ALA A 20 14.58 -8.28 7.84
N SER A 21 15.01 -8.22 9.10
CA SER A 21 14.85 -9.31 10.05
C SER A 21 13.39 -9.63 10.39
N ILE A 22 12.47 -8.70 10.16
CA ILE A 22 11.04 -8.87 10.44
C ILE A 22 10.19 -9.06 9.20
N CYS A 23 10.79 -9.02 8.01
CA CYS A 23 10.09 -9.21 6.74
C CYS A 23 9.81 -10.68 6.45
N THR A 24 8.69 -10.94 5.79
CA THR A 24 8.33 -12.25 5.25
C THR A 24 8.18 -12.16 3.75
N ASP A 25 8.81 -13.07 3.01
CA ASP A 25 8.66 -13.16 1.56
C ASP A 25 7.33 -13.82 1.22
N LYS A 26 6.59 -13.22 0.30
CA LYS A 26 5.34 -13.78 -0.24
C LYS A 26 5.34 -13.67 -1.76
N THR A 27 4.86 -14.72 -2.41
CA THR A 27 4.76 -14.77 -3.87
C THR A 27 3.30 -14.98 -4.26
N TYR A 28 2.86 -14.21 -5.24
CA TYR A 28 1.50 -14.31 -5.78
C TYR A 28 1.55 -14.53 -7.30
N GLN A 29 0.68 -15.38 -7.79
CA GLN A 29 0.54 -15.58 -9.22
C GLN A 29 -0.27 -14.44 -9.85
N ALA A 30 -0.14 -14.27 -11.16
CA ALA A 30 -0.88 -13.24 -11.89
C ALA A 30 -2.38 -13.32 -11.58
N GLY A 31 -2.99 -12.19 -11.23
CA GLY A 31 -4.40 -12.07 -10.91
C GLY A 31 -4.82 -12.55 -9.51
N GLU A 32 -3.89 -13.08 -8.71
CA GLU A 32 -4.21 -13.60 -7.37
C GLU A 32 -4.53 -12.47 -6.40
N LEU A 33 -5.57 -12.65 -5.58
CA LEU A 33 -5.96 -11.69 -4.56
C LEU A 33 -4.95 -11.69 -3.41
N ILE A 34 -4.48 -10.50 -3.03
CA ILE A 34 -3.55 -10.34 -1.91
C ILE A 34 -4.33 -10.06 -0.62
N PHE A 35 -5.25 -9.11 -0.66
CA PHE A 35 -6.21 -8.88 0.43
C PHE A 35 -7.46 -8.17 -0.11
N GLU A 36 -8.55 -8.29 0.62
CA GLU A 36 -9.83 -7.70 0.24
C GLU A 36 -10.11 -6.40 0.98
N GLU A 37 -10.81 -5.50 0.29
CA GLU A 37 -11.42 -4.31 0.86
C GLU A 37 -12.33 -4.66 2.04
N ASN A 38 -12.37 -3.82 3.06
CA ASN A 38 -13.18 -3.99 4.27
C ASN A 38 -12.81 -5.20 5.15
N THR A 39 -11.62 -5.76 4.95
CA THR A 39 -11.09 -6.80 5.84
C THR A 39 -10.03 -6.21 6.76
N PRO A 40 -9.82 -6.80 7.96
CA PRO A 40 -8.75 -6.33 8.84
C PRO A 40 -7.38 -6.49 8.21
N GLY A 41 -6.50 -5.50 8.41
CA GLY A 41 -5.14 -5.52 7.88
C GLY A 41 -4.12 -5.27 8.98
N ASN A 42 -3.06 -6.06 8.99
CA ASN A 42 -2.00 -5.98 9.98
C ASN A 42 -0.60 -6.07 9.37
N GLU A 43 -0.49 -5.88 8.07
CA GLU A 43 0.79 -5.94 7.37
C GLU A 43 0.97 -4.77 6.43
N LEU A 44 2.19 -4.24 6.40
CA LEU A 44 2.67 -3.35 5.35
C LEU A 44 3.33 -4.20 4.29
N CYS A 45 3.05 -3.96 3.02
CA CYS A 45 3.63 -4.70 1.91
C CYS A 45 4.50 -3.80 1.05
N ILE A 46 5.64 -4.34 0.61
CA ILE A 46 6.56 -3.69 -0.32
C ILE A 46 6.71 -4.58 -1.54
N ILE A 47 6.60 -4.00 -2.72
CA ILE A 47 6.73 -4.74 -3.97
C ILE A 47 8.20 -4.93 -4.29
N ALA A 48 8.65 -6.19 -4.23
CA ALA A 48 10.01 -6.57 -4.59
C ALA A 48 10.15 -6.80 -6.09
N ASP A 49 9.11 -7.35 -6.73
CA ASP A 49 9.05 -7.59 -8.16
C ASP A 49 7.58 -7.75 -8.59
N GLY A 50 7.30 -7.44 -9.86
CA GLY A 50 5.95 -7.50 -10.41
C GLY A 50 5.15 -6.22 -10.20
N GLU A 51 3.85 -6.36 -10.13
CA GLU A 51 2.94 -5.23 -9.97
C GLU A 51 1.71 -5.60 -9.15
N VAL A 52 1.12 -4.61 -8.49
CA VAL A 52 -0.09 -4.77 -7.69
C VAL A 52 -1.13 -3.76 -8.14
N GLU A 53 -2.32 -4.25 -8.39
CA GLU A 53 -3.48 -3.42 -8.72
C GLU A 53 -4.28 -3.16 -7.44
N ILE A 54 -4.52 -1.88 -7.16
CA ILE A 54 -5.37 -1.43 -6.07
C ILE A 54 -6.75 -1.22 -6.63
N GLN A 55 -7.74 -1.92 -6.08
CA GLN A 55 -9.08 -2.01 -6.62
C GLN A 55 -10.13 -1.65 -5.58
N VAL A 56 -11.19 -0.99 -6.03
CA VAL A 56 -12.36 -0.72 -5.20
C VAL A 56 -13.59 -1.32 -5.87
N ASN A 57 -14.52 -1.80 -5.05
CA ASN A 57 -15.79 -2.34 -5.54
C ASN A 57 -16.80 -1.20 -5.66
N PRO A 58 -17.41 -0.98 -6.85
CA PRO A 58 -18.42 0.07 -7.05
C PRO A 58 -19.63 -0.07 -6.13
N ALA A 59 -19.95 -1.28 -5.70
CA ALA A 59 -21.06 -1.54 -4.77
C ALA A 59 -20.85 -0.81 -3.44
N THR A 60 -19.61 -0.60 -3.01
CA THR A 60 -19.30 0.16 -1.78
C THR A 60 -19.51 1.67 -1.97
N LEU A 61 -19.60 2.14 -3.21
CA LEU A 61 -19.86 3.53 -3.55
C LEU A 61 -21.36 3.81 -3.82
N GLY A 62 -22.24 2.87 -3.49
CA GLY A 62 -23.68 3.01 -3.65
C GLY A 62 -24.21 2.81 -5.08
N LYS A 63 -23.39 2.36 -6.01
CA LYS A 63 -23.81 1.99 -7.35
C LYS A 63 -24.23 0.52 -7.35
N LYS A 64 -25.52 0.29 -7.61
CA LYS A 64 -26.11 -1.06 -7.70
C LYS A 64 -25.87 -1.73 -9.05
N ASP A 65 -24.68 -1.65 -9.58
CA ASP A 65 -24.37 -2.35 -10.82
C ASP A 65 -23.71 -3.69 -10.43
N GLU A 66 -24.53 -4.73 -10.33
CA GLU A 66 -24.08 -6.06 -9.94
C GLU A 66 -23.09 -6.67 -10.94
N ASP A 67 -23.06 -6.14 -12.17
CA ASP A 67 -22.18 -6.62 -13.24
C ASP A 67 -20.86 -5.84 -13.32
N ALA A 68 -20.71 -4.77 -12.56
CA ALA A 68 -19.47 -4.00 -12.55
C ALA A 68 -18.47 -4.66 -11.60
N GLY A 69 -17.46 -5.34 -12.13
CA GLY A 69 -16.33 -5.83 -11.36
C GLY A 69 -15.59 -4.73 -10.64
N SER A 70 -14.60 -5.09 -9.83
CA SER A 70 -13.75 -4.13 -9.13
C SER A 70 -13.03 -3.20 -10.12
N TYR A 71 -12.96 -1.91 -9.79
CA TYR A 71 -12.21 -0.93 -10.58
C TYR A 71 -10.79 -0.80 -10.04
N THR A 72 -9.81 -0.85 -10.94
CA THR A 72 -8.43 -0.55 -10.60
C THR A 72 -8.26 0.96 -10.52
N ILE A 73 -7.94 1.46 -9.34
CA ILE A 73 -7.71 2.89 -9.09
C ILE A 73 -6.24 3.26 -9.11
N ALA A 74 -5.35 2.30 -8.96
CA ALA A 74 -3.91 2.51 -9.03
C ALA A 74 -3.21 1.20 -9.36
N THR A 75 -2.08 1.30 -10.07
CA THR A 75 -1.16 0.17 -10.29
C THR A 75 0.17 0.53 -9.67
N LEU A 76 0.59 -0.26 -8.70
CA LEU A 76 1.84 -0.06 -7.98
C LEU A 76 2.90 -1.04 -8.48
N ARG A 77 4.16 -0.60 -8.42
CA ARG A 77 5.29 -1.33 -8.99
C ARG A 77 6.43 -1.48 -7.98
N ARG A 78 7.49 -2.14 -8.41
CA ARG A 78 8.68 -2.38 -7.60
C ARG A 78 9.13 -1.13 -6.83
N GLY A 79 9.40 -1.30 -5.55
CA GLY A 79 9.84 -0.24 -4.64
C GLY A 79 8.72 0.52 -3.97
N GLN A 80 7.50 0.40 -4.44
CA GLN A 80 6.34 1.04 -3.83
C GLN A 80 5.75 0.17 -2.73
N SER A 81 5.10 0.82 -1.77
CA SER A 81 4.44 0.16 -0.64
C SER A 81 2.93 0.33 -0.71
N PHE A 82 2.22 -0.57 -0.05
CA PHE A 82 0.78 -0.48 0.13
C PHE A 82 0.37 -1.13 1.46
N GLY A 83 -0.85 -0.83 1.91
CA GLY A 83 -1.32 -1.29 3.21
C GLY A 83 -0.90 -0.40 4.37
N GLU A 84 -0.29 0.75 4.09
CA GLU A 84 0.21 1.69 5.11
C GLU A 84 -0.90 2.32 5.94
N VAL A 85 -2.10 2.49 5.41
CA VAL A 85 -3.22 3.07 6.17
C VAL A 85 -3.57 2.19 7.36
N SER A 86 -3.67 0.87 7.16
CA SER A 86 -3.93 -0.07 8.24
C SER A 86 -2.81 -0.12 9.28
N LEU A 87 -1.61 0.28 8.90
CA LEU A 87 -0.46 0.35 9.80
C LEU A 87 -0.65 1.41 10.89
N VAL A 88 -1.15 2.57 10.50
CA VAL A 88 -1.25 3.74 11.40
C VAL A 88 -2.62 3.89 12.04
N ASP A 89 -3.69 3.44 11.40
CA ASP A 89 -5.05 3.68 11.85
C ASP A 89 -5.79 2.43 12.37
N GLU A 90 -5.19 1.24 12.29
CA GLU A 90 -5.79 -0.03 12.74
C GLU A 90 -7.17 -0.36 12.13
N GLY A 91 -7.55 0.38 11.08
CA GLY A 91 -8.84 0.21 10.44
C GLY A 91 -8.89 -0.95 9.46
N LEU A 92 -10.03 -1.07 8.80
CA LEU A 92 -10.22 -2.04 7.72
C LEU A 92 -9.48 -1.57 6.47
N ARG A 93 -9.11 -2.53 5.62
CA ARG A 93 -8.50 -2.23 4.32
C ARG A 93 -9.43 -1.33 3.51
N SER A 94 -8.93 -0.19 3.05
CA SER A 94 -9.71 0.79 2.27
C SER A 94 -9.91 0.39 0.82
N ALA A 95 -9.15 -0.58 0.34
CA ALA A 95 -9.21 -1.11 -1.02
C ALA A 95 -8.71 -2.55 -1.05
N SER A 96 -9.04 -3.27 -2.10
CA SER A 96 -8.47 -4.59 -2.36
C SER A 96 -7.13 -4.45 -3.07
N ALA A 97 -6.22 -5.39 -2.86
CA ALA A 97 -4.97 -5.49 -3.58
C ALA A 97 -4.89 -6.85 -4.30
N ARG A 98 -4.54 -6.82 -5.56
CA ARG A 98 -4.44 -8.00 -6.42
C ARG A 98 -3.15 -7.96 -7.22
N ALA A 99 -2.49 -9.11 -7.36
CA ALA A 99 -1.34 -9.22 -8.24
C ALA A 99 -1.78 -8.90 -9.68
N GLY A 100 -0.94 -8.17 -10.42
CA GLY A 100 -1.24 -7.77 -11.78
C GLY A 100 -1.07 -8.91 -12.78
N GLN A 101 -0.58 -8.58 -13.97
CA GLN A 101 -0.48 -9.54 -15.07
C GLN A 101 0.72 -10.48 -15.01
N SER A 102 1.60 -10.30 -14.02
CA SER A 102 2.78 -11.13 -13.84
C SER A 102 2.87 -11.65 -12.42
N GLU A 103 3.71 -12.66 -12.21
CA GLU A 103 4.05 -13.12 -10.88
C GLU A 103 4.61 -11.97 -10.05
N THR A 104 4.13 -11.82 -8.82
CA THR A 104 4.46 -10.69 -7.96
C THR A 104 5.09 -11.18 -6.66
N HIS A 105 6.24 -10.61 -6.32
CA HIS A 105 6.95 -10.88 -5.07
C HIS A 105 6.80 -9.70 -4.12
N LEU A 106 6.34 -9.97 -2.91
CA LEU A 106 6.13 -8.98 -1.88
C LEU A 106 6.99 -9.28 -0.65
N LEU A 107 7.43 -8.21 0.00
CA LEU A 107 7.93 -8.27 1.37
C LEU A 107 6.80 -7.81 2.27
N ALA A 108 6.31 -8.69 3.12
CA ALA A 108 5.27 -8.38 4.09
C ALA A 108 5.91 -8.10 5.44
N ILE A 109 5.51 -6.99 6.07
CA ILE A 109 6.05 -6.57 7.35
C ILE A 109 4.90 -6.54 8.36
N PRO A 110 4.90 -7.44 9.37
CA PRO A 110 3.85 -7.44 10.37
C PRO A 110 3.83 -6.14 11.17
N ARG A 111 2.64 -5.55 11.32
CA ARG A 111 2.46 -4.28 12.02
C ARG A 111 3.04 -4.28 13.42
N GLY A 112 2.70 -5.30 14.22
CA GLY A 112 3.16 -5.38 15.60
C GLY A 112 4.67 -5.40 15.73
N LYS A 113 5.35 -6.14 14.86
CA LYS A 113 6.80 -6.21 14.84
C LYS A 113 7.43 -4.89 14.40
N LEU A 114 6.83 -4.23 13.42
CA LEU A 114 7.33 -2.95 12.93
C LEU A 114 7.16 -1.86 13.98
N MET A 115 6.02 -1.80 14.67
CA MET A 115 5.78 -0.83 15.73
C MET A 115 6.73 -1.05 16.90
N LEU A 116 6.99 -2.29 17.29
CA LEU A 116 7.96 -2.62 18.33
C LEU A 116 9.37 -2.18 17.93
N LEU A 117 9.74 -2.37 16.68
CA LEU A 117 11.03 -1.93 16.15
C LEU A 117 11.17 -0.41 16.23
N CYS A 118 10.11 0.32 15.85
CA CYS A 118 10.09 1.79 15.93
C CYS A 118 10.18 2.29 17.37
N ASP A 119 9.52 1.63 18.31
CA ASP A 119 9.58 2.00 19.73
C ASP A 119 10.95 1.71 20.33
N THR A 120 11.57 0.61 19.92
CA THR A 120 12.89 0.21 20.40
C THR A 120 14.00 1.09 19.83
N TYR A 121 13.86 1.51 18.58
CA TYR A 121 14.83 2.36 17.87
C TYR A 121 14.14 3.65 17.39
N PRO A 122 14.02 4.66 18.27
CA PRO A 122 13.23 5.86 17.95
C PRO A 122 13.69 6.64 16.72
N GLN A 123 14.98 6.61 16.38
CA GLN A 123 15.49 7.29 15.19
C GLN A 123 15.00 6.61 13.91
N LEU A 124 14.97 5.28 13.90
CA LEU A 124 14.39 4.49 12.83
C LEU A 124 12.90 4.78 12.73
N GLY A 125 12.20 4.75 13.86
CA GLY A 125 10.77 5.03 13.93
C GLY A 125 10.40 6.42 13.40
N TYR A 126 11.15 7.44 13.81
CA TYR A 126 10.94 8.81 13.31
C TYR A 126 11.10 8.88 11.79
N ARG A 127 12.20 8.32 11.28
CA ARG A 127 12.48 8.35 9.83
C ARG A 127 11.41 7.60 9.04
N LEU A 128 11.02 6.44 9.51
CA LEU A 128 9.98 5.65 8.88
C LEU A 128 8.64 6.39 8.87
N MET A 129 8.23 6.95 10.00
CA MET A 129 6.96 7.68 10.09
C MET A 129 6.97 8.93 9.21
N ARG A 130 8.10 9.64 9.12
CA ARG A 130 8.25 10.77 8.22
C ARG A 130 8.09 10.35 6.76
N ASN A 131 8.72 9.24 6.36
CA ASN A 131 8.64 8.72 5.00
C ASN A 131 7.22 8.25 4.67
N LEU A 132 6.55 7.59 5.62
CA LEU A 132 5.15 7.18 5.46
C LEU A 132 4.22 8.38 5.32
N ALA A 133 4.42 9.41 6.12
CA ALA A 133 3.63 10.64 6.03
C ALA A 133 3.82 11.31 4.67
N ALA A 134 5.05 11.37 4.15
CA ALA A 134 5.33 11.91 2.83
C ALA A 134 4.65 11.08 1.72
N ASP A 135 4.71 9.76 1.82
CA ASP A 135 4.06 8.85 0.87
C ASP A 135 2.54 9.04 0.85
N LEU A 136 1.92 9.09 2.03
CA LEU A 136 0.48 9.32 2.16
C LEU A 136 0.08 10.71 1.64
N ALA A 137 0.88 11.74 1.89
CA ALA A 137 0.63 13.08 1.37
C ALA A 137 0.65 13.10 -0.16
N MET A 138 1.60 12.40 -0.77
CA MET A 138 1.69 12.28 -2.23
C MET A 138 0.47 11.55 -2.81
N LYS A 139 0.05 10.45 -2.19
CA LYS A 139 -1.12 9.68 -2.60
C LYS A 139 -2.41 10.50 -2.48
N ILE A 140 -2.55 11.30 -1.43
CA ILE A 140 -3.69 12.21 -1.24
C ILE A 140 -3.73 13.27 -2.34
N ARG A 141 -2.59 13.90 -2.66
CA ARG A 141 -2.50 14.89 -3.74
C ARG A 141 -2.88 14.29 -5.09
N HIS A 142 -2.42 13.08 -5.36
CA HIS A 142 -2.76 12.39 -6.60
C HIS A 142 -4.27 12.11 -6.68
N THR A 143 -4.89 11.67 -5.60
CA THR A 143 -6.33 11.46 -5.51
C THR A 143 -7.10 12.76 -5.72
N ASP A 144 -6.65 13.87 -5.11
CA ASP A 144 -7.27 15.19 -5.28
C ASP A 144 -7.25 15.65 -6.74
N LEU A 145 -6.13 15.42 -7.45
CA LEU A 145 -6.03 15.72 -8.87
C LEU A 145 -7.00 14.90 -9.70
N GLN A 146 -7.13 13.61 -9.41
CA GLN A 146 -8.09 12.73 -10.09
C GLN A 146 -9.53 13.19 -9.87
N VAL A 147 -9.87 13.57 -8.65
CA VAL A 147 -11.21 14.12 -8.33
C VAL A 147 -11.47 15.40 -9.10
N ARG A 148 -10.50 16.31 -9.17
CA ARG A 148 -10.62 17.55 -9.95
C ARG A 148 -10.84 17.28 -11.43
N GLU A 149 -10.14 16.33 -12.02
CA GLU A 149 -10.34 15.93 -13.41
C GLU A 149 -11.76 15.44 -13.64
N VAL A 150 -12.29 14.57 -12.79
CA VAL A 150 -13.65 14.06 -12.88
C VAL A 150 -14.67 15.20 -12.78
N LEU A 151 -14.48 16.13 -11.86
CA LEU A 151 -15.39 17.28 -11.69
C LEU A 151 -15.32 18.25 -12.87
N THR A 152 -14.14 18.40 -13.50
CA THR A 152 -13.97 19.27 -14.67
C THR A 152 -14.65 18.68 -15.92
N TRP A 153 -14.67 17.36 -16.05
CA TRP A 153 -15.30 16.64 -17.16
C TRP A 153 -16.78 16.39 -16.94
N ALA A 154 -17.32 16.60 -15.73
CA ALA A 154 -18.75 16.44 -15.48
C ALA A 154 -19.55 17.51 -16.26
N PRO A 155 -20.62 17.11 -16.99
CA PRO A 155 -21.42 18.10 -17.72
C PRO A 155 -22.05 19.09 -16.73
N ARG A 156 -21.78 20.35 -16.94
CA ARG A 156 -22.42 21.43 -16.19
C ARG A 156 -23.90 21.52 -16.62
N LYS A 157 -24.75 21.27 -15.65
CA LYS A 157 -26.18 21.54 -15.85
C LYS A 157 -26.45 23.03 -15.71
#